data_5414bf5c43397ae26c2f93666966582e
#
_entry.id   5414bf5c43397ae26c2f93666966582e
#
_cell.length_a   1.000
_cell.length_b   1.000
_cell.length_c   1.000
_cell.angle_alpha   90.00
_cell.angle_beta   90.00
_cell.angle_gamma   90.00
#
_symmetry.space_group_name_H-M   'P 1'
#
loop_
_entity.id
_entity.type
_entity.pdbx_description
1 polymer ?
#
loop_
_entity_poly.entity_id
_entity_poly.type
_entity_poly.pdbx_seq_one_letter_code
_entity_poly.pdbx_strand_id
1 'polypeptide(L)'
;MKRKLLLCMGAMLLAGTLAAQVPVPEWETGVEQIKSLIKTDPGQASATAGELLKGKNKKNVSLIISIARAYLNVGKLPEAESYLKMAQKVDKKDAGVSVLEGDIALAQKDVGRACQLYEQAIYFNPDCKEAYLKYARAYRSASPSQAIDKLQQLKALAPDFLEADKELAG
;
A
#
# COMPACT_ATOMS: atom_id res chain seq x y z
N MET A 1 -57.74 30.29 3.10
CA MET A 1 -57.21 30.11 1.73
C MET A 1 -55.70 30.02 1.79
N LYS A 2 -55.14 28.81 1.67
CA LYS A 2 -53.71 28.55 1.79
C LYS A 2 -53.14 28.31 0.39
N ARG A 3 -52.32 29.24 -0.14
CA ARG A 3 -51.62 29.10 -1.40
C ARG A 3 -50.40 28.20 -1.18
N LYS A 4 -50.37 27.03 -1.82
CA LYS A 4 -49.22 26.15 -1.93
C LYS A 4 -48.36 26.64 -3.08
N LEU A 5 -47.15 27.13 -2.77
CA LEU A 5 -46.09 27.41 -3.76
C LEU A 5 -45.42 26.08 -4.13
N LEU A 6 -45.60 25.66 -5.38
CA LEU A 6 -44.81 24.56 -5.97
C LEU A 6 -43.47 25.13 -6.44
N LEU A 7 -42.39 24.77 -5.76
CA LEU A 7 -41.01 24.99 -6.25
C LEU A 7 -40.64 23.78 -7.12
N CYS A 8 -40.66 23.96 -8.43
CA CYS A 8 -40.01 23.05 -9.37
C CYS A 8 -38.50 23.27 -9.31
N MET A 9 -37.77 22.45 -8.56
CA MET A 9 -36.32 22.35 -8.68
C MET A 9 -36.00 21.39 -9.83
N GLY A 10 -35.50 21.97 -10.94
CA GLY A 10 -34.96 21.22 -12.07
C GLY A 10 -33.76 20.40 -11.65
N ALA A 11 -33.89 19.09 -11.71
CA ALA A 11 -32.76 18.17 -11.58
C ALA A 11 -31.93 18.24 -12.86
N MET A 12 -30.81 18.94 -12.77
CA MET A 12 -29.78 18.94 -13.83
C MET A 12 -29.03 17.61 -13.70
N LEU A 13 -29.37 16.66 -14.58
CA LEU A 13 -28.65 15.41 -14.76
C LEU A 13 -27.26 15.70 -15.33
N LEU A 14 -26.26 15.86 -14.47
CA LEU A 14 -24.87 15.73 -14.84
C LEU A 14 -24.59 14.23 -15.01
N ALA A 15 -24.61 13.77 -16.25
CA ALA A 15 -24.07 12.47 -16.64
C ALA A 15 -22.53 12.53 -16.53
N GLY A 16 -22.03 12.48 -15.27
CA GLY A 16 -20.64 12.20 -14.98
C GLY A 16 -20.40 10.72 -15.24
N THR A 17 -19.44 10.39 -16.09
CA THR A 17 -18.93 9.03 -16.30
C THR A 17 -18.64 8.39 -14.95
N LEU A 18 -19.44 7.38 -14.58
CA LEU A 18 -19.19 6.51 -13.45
C LEU A 18 -17.94 5.67 -13.80
N ALA A 19 -16.75 6.20 -13.55
CA ALA A 19 -15.58 5.33 -13.38
C ALA A 19 -15.93 4.39 -12.23
N ALA A 20 -15.98 3.09 -12.51
CA ALA A 20 -16.25 2.09 -11.49
C ALA A 20 -15.25 2.28 -10.36
N GLN A 21 -15.71 2.87 -9.25
CA GLN A 21 -14.89 3.01 -8.05
C GLN A 21 -14.63 1.59 -7.54
N VAL A 22 -13.35 1.20 -7.54
CA VAL A 22 -12.93 -0.04 -6.87
C VAL A 22 -13.44 0.05 -5.43
N PRO A 23 -14.21 -0.93 -4.95
CA PRO A 23 -14.75 -0.87 -3.60
C PRO A 23 -13.61 -0.79 -2.59
N VAL A 24 -13.59 0.33 -1.87
CA VAL A 24 -12.62 0.58 -0.79
C VAL A 24 -12.90 -0.40 0.34
N PRO A 25 -11.92 -1.15 0.84
CA PRO A 25 -12.13 -2.07 1.95
C PRO A 25 -12.68 -1.36 3.20
N GLU A 26 -13.64 -1.96 3.88
CA GLU A 26 -14.27 -1.40 5.10
C GLU A 26 -13.26 -0.97 6.18
N TRP A 27 -12.09 -1.63 6.24
CA TRP A 27 -11.05 -1.35 7.24
C TRP A 27 -10.14 -0.16 6.87
N GLU A 28 -10.22 0.36 5.65
CA GLU A 28 -9.31 1.42 5.19
C GLU A 28 -9.50 2.72 5.98
N THR A 29 -10.73 3.08 6.31
CA THR A 29 -11.04 4.22 7.19
C THR A 29 -10.34 4.10 8.55
N GLY A 30 -10.31 2.89 9.12
CA GLY A 30 -9.62 2.65 10.38
C GLY A 30 -8.10 2.77 10.25
N VAL A 31 -7.52 2.37 9.12
CA VAL A 31 -6.08 2.57 8.86
C VAL A 31 -5.76 4.07 8.73
N GLU A 32 -6.60 4.87 8.07
CA GLU A 32 -6.43 6.32 8.03
C GLU A 32 -6.53 6.96 9.43
N GLN A 33 -7.43 6.48 10.27
CA GLN A 33 -7.49 6.90 11.68
C GLN A 33 -6.18 6.56 12.42
N ILE A 34 -5.64 5.35 12.26
CA ILE A 34 -4.34 4.97 12.83
C ILE A 34 -3.25 5.94 12.36
N LYS A 35 -3.15 6.23 11.05
CA LYS A 35 -2.16 7.16 10.49
C LYS A 35 -2.21 8.54 11.17
N SER A 36 -3.40 9.07 11.42
CA SER A 36 -3.58 10.35 12.11
C SER A 36 -3.14 10.31 13.57
N LEU A 37 -3.35 9.19 14.25
CA LEU A 37 -3.11 9.03 15.68
C LEU A 37 -1.67 8.66 16.03
N ILE A 38 -0.90 8.02 15.14
CA ILE A 38 0.43 7.49 15.46
C ILE A 38 1.36 8.55 16.08
N LYS A 39 1.25 9.81 15.64
CA LYS A 39 2.09 10.92 16.15
C LYS A 39 1.47 11.64 17.34
N THR A 40 0.14 11.74 17.41
CA THR A 40 -0.59 12.54 18.39
C THR A 40 -1.00 11.74 19.61
N ASP A 41 -1.43 10.50 19.42
CA ASP A 41 -1.83 9.56 20.48
C ASP A 41 -1.45 8.11 20.09
N PRO A 42 -0.19 7.70 20.30
CA PRO A 42 0.28 6.35 19.97
C PRO A 42 -0.49 5.25 20.68
N GLY A 43 -0.99 5.52 21.91
CA GLY A 43 -1.81 4.57 22.66
C GLY A 43 -3.13 4.27 21.97
N GLN A 44 -3.83 5.32 21.58
CA GLN A 44 -5.09 5.19 20.83
C GLN A 44 -4.85 4.57 19.44
N ALA A 45 -3.75 4.90 18.75
CA ALA A 45 -3.39 4.26 17.48
C ALA A 45 -3.26 2.75 17.63
N SER A 46 -2.54 2.29 18.66
CA SER A 46 -2.36 0.88 18.97
C SER A 46 -3.69 0.19 19.35
N ALA A 47 -4.52 0.85 20.15
CA ALA A 47 -5.85 0.34 20.49
C ALA A 47 -6.74 0.18 19.25
N THR A 48 -6.78 1.19 18.38
CA THR A 48 -7.54 1.15 17.11
C THR A 48 -7.05 0.01 16.22
N ALA A 49 -5.72 -0.18 16.08
CA ALA A 49 -5.17 -1.29 15.32
C ALA A 49 -5.58 -2.65 15.91
N GLY A 50 -5.55 -2.78 17.24
CA GLY A 50 -6.01 -3.98 17.94
C GLY A 50 -7.48 -4.30 17.71
N GLU A 51 -8.35 -3.29 17.69
CA GLU A 51 -9.79 -3.46 17.38
C GLU A 51 -10.01 -3.90 15.92
N LEU A 52 -9.32 -3.26 14.97
CA LEU A 52 -9.42 -3.62 13.54
C LEU A 52 -9.00 -5.07 13.27
N LEU A 53 -8.03 -5.59 14.02
CA LEU A 53 -7.51 -6.95 13.87
C LEU A 53 -8.29 -8.01 14.65
N LYS A 54 -9.55 -7.73 15.03
CA LYS A 54 -10.45 -8.70 15.66
C LYS A 54 -11.34 -9.40 14.64
N GLY A 55 -11.95 -10.51 15.07
CA GLY A 55 -12.96 -11.26 14.30
C GLY A 55 -12.45 -11.69 12.93
N LYS A 56 -13.18 -11.34 11.87
CA LYS A 56 -12.87 -11.69 10.47
C LYS A 56 -11.53 -11.12 9.96
N ASN A 57 -11.07 -10.03 10.57
CA ASN A 57 -9.87 -9.33 10.15
C ASN A 57 -8.58 -9.86 10.78
N LYS A 58 -8.67 -10.78 11.75
CA LYS A 58 -7.49 -11.30 12.49
C LYS A 58 -6.39 -11.88 11.59
N LYS A 59 -6.77 -12.43 10.43
CA LYS A 59 -5.86 -13.02 9.45
C LYS A 59 -5.87 -12.27 8.11
N ASN A 60 -6.31 -11.02 8.09
CA ASN A 60 -6.31 -10.18 6.89
C ASN A 60 -4.90 -9.64 6.67
N VAL A 61 -4.12 -10.29 5.81
CA VAL A 61 -2.72 -9.93 5.51
C VAL A 61 -2.62 -8.49 4.99
N SER A 62 -3.50 -8.09 4.07
CA SER A 62 -3.49 -6.74 3.49
C SER A 62 -3.71 -5.66 4.54
N LEU A 63 -4.64 -5.87 5.49
CA LEU A 63 -4.85 -4.96 6.61
C LEU A 63 -3.61 -4.89 7.52
N ILE A 64 -3.02 -6.03 7.89
CA ILE A 64 -1.83 -6.06 8.74
C ILE A 64 -0.67 -5.30 8.06
N ILE A 65 -0.45 -5.52 6.74
CA ILE A 65 0.55 -4.79 5.96
C ILE A 65 0.26 -3.28 5.96
N SER A 66 -1.00 -2.88 5.78
CA SER A 66 -1.40 -1.46 5.75
C SER A 66 -1.13 -0.77 7.09
N ILE A 67 -1.39 -1.45 8.21
CA ILE A 67 -1.04 -0.96 9.55
C ILE A 67 0.48 -0.86 9.71
N ALA A 68 1.24 -1.89 9.32
CA ALA A 68 2.69 -1.87 9.40
C ALA A 68 3.30 -0.70 8.61
N ARG A 69 2.80 -0.46 7.39
CA ARG A 69 3.22 0.68 6.55
C ARG A 69 2.90 2.03 7.18
N ALA A 70 1.76 2.15 7.88
CA ALA A 70 1.42 3.37 8.60
C ALA A 70 2.48 3.71 9.66
N TYR A 71 2.95 2.72 10.42
CA TYR A 71 4.02 2.90 11.40
C TYR A 71 5.39 3.16 10.73
N LEU A 72 5.71 2.40 9.67
CA LEU A 72 6.96 2.56 8.92
C LEU A 72 7.13 3.97 8.35
N ASN A 73 6.05 4.53 7.76
CA ASN A 73 6.04 5.86 7.14
C ASN A 73 6.34 7.00 8.12
N VAL A 74 6.18 6.78 9.42
CA VAL A 74 6.54 7.76 10.46
C VAL A 74 7.82 7.36 11.23
N GLY A 75 8.57 6.38 10.72
CA GLY A 75 9.84 5.93 11.30
C GLY A 75 9.70 5.05 12.55
N LYS A 76 8.53 4.53 12.84
CA LYS A 76 8.26 3.63 13.97
C LYS A 76 8.59 2.19 13.57
N LEU A 77 9.91 1.93 13.40
CA LEU A 77 10.43 0.64 12.94
C LEU A 77 10.04 -0.55 13.84
N PRO A 78 10.16 -0.48 15.17
CA PRO A 78 9.82 -1.61 16.04
C PRO A 78 8.36 -2.06 15.91
N GLU A 79 7.45 -1.10 15.80
CA GLU A 79 6.02 -1.36 15.62
C GLU A 79 5.77 -1.96 14.22
N ALA A 80 6.38 -1.40 13.17
CA ALA A 80 6.27 -1.94 11.81
C ALA A 80 6.77 -3.38 11.72
N GLU A 81 7.91 -3.70 12.35
CA GLU A 81 8.45 -5.07 12.43
C GLU A 81 7.53 -6.03 13.20
N SER A 82 6.86 -5.54 14.24
CA SER A 82 5.89 -6.34 15.00
C SER A 82 4.73 -6.78 14.11
N TYR A 83 4.17 -5.86 13.31
CA TYR A 83 3.11 -6.17 12.35
C TYR A 83 3.61 -7.01 11.18
N LEU A 84 4.85 -6.79 10.69
CA LEU A 84 5.47 -7.67 9.70
C LEU A 84 5.52 -9.12 10.20
N LYS A 85 6.00 -9.35 11.42
CA LYS A 85 6.00 -10.69 12.03
C LYS A 85 4.60 -11.29 12.14
N MET A 86 3.59 -10.47 12.39
CA MET A 86 2.20 -10.92 12.40
C MET A 86 1.75 -11.33 11.00
N ALA A 87 2.02 -10.54 9.96
CA ALA A 87 1.70 -10.86 8.57
C ALA A 87 2.40 -12.16 8.11
N GLN A 88 3.70 -12.31 8.41
CA GLN A 88 4.48 -13.52 8.11
C GLN A 88 3.92 -14.80 8.77
N LYS A 89 3.32 -14.70 9.96
CA LYS A 89 2.65 -15.82 10.62
C LYS A 89 1.34 -16.22 9.94
N VAL A 90 0.69 -15.29 9.25
CA VAL A 90 -0.54 -15.56 8.50
C VAL A 90 -0.21 -16.15 7.14
N ASP A 91 0.63 -15.47 6.36
CA ASP A 91 1.11 -15.95 5.06
C ASP A 91 2.53 -15.42 4.78
N LYS A 92 3.51 -16.31 4.93
CA LYS A 92 4.91 -15.97 4.68
C LYS A 92 5.25 -15.81 3.19
N LYS A 93 4.40 -16.35 2.29
CA LYS A 93 4.62 -16.33 0.85
C LYS A 93 3.79 -15.24 0.14
N ASP A 94 3.05 -14.45 0.89
CA ASP A 94 2.37 -13.29 0.32
C ASP A 94 3.40 -12.27 -0.21
N ALA A 95 3.25 -11.85 -1.46
CA ALA A 95 4.17 -10.92 -2.10
C ALA A 95 4.23 -9.56 -1.38
N GLY A 96 3.09 -9.08 -0.88
CA GLY A 96 3.02 -7.83 -0.11
C GLY A 96 3.79 -7.91 1.21
N VAL A 97 3.87 -9.09 1.83
CA VAL A 97 4.70 -9.33 3.03
C VAL A 97 6.18 -9.17 2.68
N SER A 98 6.63 -9.77 1.56
CA SER A 98 8.01 -9.62 1.11
C SER A 98 8.33 -8.17 0.71
N VAL A 99 7.39 -7.46 0.08
CA VAL A 99 7.53 -6.03 -0.21
C VAL A 99 7.66 -5.20 1.06
N LEU A 100 6.82 -5.44 2.07
CA LEU A 100 6.90 -4.75 3.36
C LEU A 100 8.23 -5.02 4.07
N GLU A 101 8.71 -6.26 4.05
CA GLU A 101 10.03 -6.59 4.62
C GLU A 101 11.16 -5.87 3.89
N GLY A 102 11.06 -5.76 2.56
CA GLY A 102 11.98 -4.96 1.73
C GLY A 102 11.95 -3.47 2.08
N ASP A 103 10.76 -2.91 2.30
CA ASP A 103 10.60 -1.51 2.74
C ASP A 103 11.25 -1.26 4.11
N ILE A 104 11.12 -2.19 5.04
CA ILE A 104 11.77 -2.13 6.36
C ILE A 104 13.29 -2.22 6.21
N ALA A 105 13.81 -3.15 5.39
CA ALA A 105 15.24 -3.25 5.11
C ALA A 105 15.79 -1.95 4.50
N LEU A 106 15.05 -1.33 3.58
CA LEU A 106 15.40 -0.04 2.99
C LEU A 106 15.44 1.08 4.03
N ALA A 107 14.48 1.11 4.97
CA ALA A 107 14.48 2.06 6.08
C ALA A 107 15.67 1.85 7.03
N GLN A 108 16.17 0.62 7.13
CA GLN A 108 17.41 0.25 7.85
C GLN A 108 18.68 0.52 7.02
N LYS A 109 18.56 1.10 5.80
CA LYS A 109 19.64 1.39 4.85
C LYS A 109 20.30 0.14 4.26
N ASP A 110 19.67 -1.01 4.34
CA ASP A 110 20.13 -2.26 3.73
C ASP A 110 19.48 -2.44 2.35
N VAL A 111 20.00 -1.71 1.36
CA VAL A 111 19.52 -1.72 -0.03
C VAL A 111 19.64 -3.11 -0.65
N GLY A 112 20.75 -3.83 -0.37
CA GLY A 112 20.98 -5.16 -0.91
C GLY A 112 19.90 -6.14 -0.47
N ARG A 113 19.61 -6.18 0.83
CA ARG A 113 18.52 -7.01 1.38
C ARG A 113 17.16 -6.58 0.86
N ALA A 114 16.90 -5.27 0.76
CA ALA A 114 15.63 -4.77 0.23
C ALA A 114 15.37 -5.30 -1.18
N CYS A 115 16.38 -5.25 -2.07
CA CYS A 115 16.25 -5.73 -3.44
C CYS A 115 16.02 -7.25 -3.51
N GLN A 116 16.71 -8.05 -2.70
CA GLN A 116 16.47 -9.48 -2.60
C GLN A 116 15.01 -9.79 -2.19
N LEU A 117 14.46 -9.01 -1.27
CA LEU A 117 13.08 -9.17 -0.79
C LEU A 117 12.05 -8.73 -1.85
N TYR A 118 12.35 -7.70 -2.64
CA TYR A 118 11.50 -7.34 -3.78
C TYR A 118 11.55 -8.40 -4.88
N GLU A 119 12.70 -9.01 -5.15
CA GLU A 119 12.80 -10.16 -6.07
C GLU A 119 12.03 -11.36 -5.54
N GLN A 120 12.08 -11.62 -4.23
CA GLN A 120 11.26 -12.66 -3.61
C GLN A 120 9.77 -12.40 -3.77
N ALA A 121 9.33 -11.13 -3.66
CA ALA A 121 7.95 -10.74 -3.90
C ALA A 121 7.53 -11.02 -5.35
N ILE A 122 8.38 -10.69 -6.32
CA ILE A 122 8.17 -11.00 -7.75
C ILE A 122 8.12 -12.52 -7.98
N TYR A 123 8.95 -13.30 -7.29
CA TYR A 123 8.93 -14.75 -7.38
C TYR A 123 7.62 -15.35 -6.85
N PHE A 124 7.08 -14.82 -5.74
CA PHE A 124 5.81 -15.29 -5.18
C PHE A 124 4.60 -14.82 -5.99
N ASN A 125 4.65 -13.62 -6.55
CA ASN A 125 3.63 -13.08 -7.43
C ASN A 125 4.29 -12.27 -8.56
N PRO A 126 4.43 -12.86 -9.75
CA PRO A 126 4.99 -12.17 -10.92
C PRO A 126 4.22 -10.91 -11.34
N ASP A 127 2.94 -10.79 -10.96
CA ASP A 127 2.10 -9.62 -11.26
C ASP A 127 2.21 -8.51 -10.20
N CYS A 128 3.09 -8.65 -9.21
CA CYS A 128 3.29 -7.66 -8.16
C CYS A 128 4.04 -6.42 -8.68
N LYS A 129 3.34 -5.52 -9.37
CA LYS A 129 3.88 -4.29 -9.98
C LYS A 129 4.65 -3.44 -8.97
N GLU A 130 4.19 -3.39 -7.73
CA GLU A 130 4.83 -2.64 -6.65
C GLU A 130 6.26 -3.12 -6.41
N ALA A 131 6.51 -4.44 -6.46
CA ALA A 131 7.83 -5.00 -6.21
C ALA A 131 8.85 -4.60 -7.28
N TYR A 132 8.47 -4.62 -8.57
CA TYR A 132 9.33 -4.14 -9.66
C TYR A 132 9.69 -2.67 -9.48
N LEU A 133 8.69 -1.83 -9.19
CA LEU A 133 8.88 -0.40 -9.03
C LEU A 133 9.80 -0.07 -7.84
N LYS A 134 9.59 -0.74 -6.71
CA LYS A 134 10.41 -0.57 -5.51
C LYS A 134 11.85 -1.07 -5.70
N TYR A 135 12.03 -2.19 -6.37
CA TYR A 135 13.36 -2.67 -6.77
C TYR A 135 14.09 -1.61 -7.59
N ALA A 136 13.45 -1.12 -8.65
CA ALA A 136 14.06 -0.14 -9.54
C ALA A 136 14.45 1.15 -8.80
N ARG A 137 13.56 1.65 -7.95
CA ARG A 137 13.83 2.84 -7.11
C ARG A 137 15.01 2.61 -6.15
N ALA A 138 15.04 1.47 -5.50
CA ALA A 138 16.09 1.14 -4.53
C ALA A 138 17.46 0.99 -5.20
N TYR A 139 17.52 0.42 -6.42
CA TYR A 139 18.77 0.13 -7.12
C TYR A 139 19.22 1.22 -8.09
N ARG A 140 18.41 2.27 -8.31
CA ARG A 140 18.70 3.33 -9.31
C ARG A 140 20.11 3.90 -9.17
N SER A 141 20.55 4.21 -7.94
CA SER A 141 21.86 4.79 -7.69
C SER A 141 23.00 3.78 -7.71
N ALA A 142 22.74 2.53 -7.32
CA ALA A 142 23.77 1.49 -7.20
C ALA A 142 24.00 0.75 -8.53
N SER A 143 22.94 0.48 -9.28
CA SER A 143 22.98 -0.21 -10.57
C SER A 143 21.84 0.28 -11.48
N PRO A 144 22.05 1.40 -12.20
CA PRO A 144 21.02 1.96 -13.09
C PRO A 144 20.53 0.98 -14.15
N SER A 145 21.42 0.14 -14.70
CA SER A 145 21.05 -0.87 -15.71
C SER A 145 20.05 -1.87 -15.17
N GLN A 146 20.27 -2.41 -13.98
CA GLN A 146 19.33 -3.35 -13.34
C GLN A 146 18.00 -2.68 -12.99
N ALA A 147 18.02 -1.41 -12.58
CA ALA A 147 16.81 -0.65 -12.35
C ALA A 147 15.99 -0.48 -13.64
N ILE A 148 16.65 -0.13 -14.76
CA ILE A 148 16.01 -0.01 -16.08
C ILE A 148 15.46 -1.36 -16.53
N ASP A 149 16.22 -2.46 -16.40
CA ASP A 149 15.75 -3.80 -16.76
C ASP A 149 14.47 -4.20 -16.00
N LYS A 150 14.39 -3.89 -14.70
CA LYS A 150 13.18 -4.16 -13.91
C LYS A 150 11.99 -3.30 -14.34
N LEU A 151 12.21 -2.04 -14.71
CA LEU A 151 11.16 -1.16 -15.25
C LEU A 151 10.69 -1.63 -16.62
N GLN A 152 11.56 -2.12 -17.48
CA GLN A 152 11.19 -2.70 -18.77
C GLN A 152 10.37 -3.98 -18.59
N GLN A 153 10.73 -4.86 -17.65
CA GLN A 153 9.93 -6.01 -17.27
C GLN A 153 8.53 -5.58 -16.80
N LEU A 154 8.46 -4.54 -15.96
CA LEU A 154 7.20 -3.97 -15.49
C LEU A 154 6.36 -3.42 -16.66
N LYS A 155 6.96 -2.74 -17.63
CA LYS A 155 6.28 -2.24 -18.82
C LYS A 155 5.77 -3.36 -19.72
N ALA A 156 6.51 -4.45 -19.84
CA ALA A 156 6.05 -5.63 -20.58
C ALA A 156 4.84 -6.29 -19.91
N LEU A 157 4.83 -6.33 -18.56
CA LEU A 157 3.74 -6.86 -17.76
C LEU A 157 2.50 -5.94 -17.75
N ALA A 158 2.72 -4.63 -17.69
CA ALA A 158 1.67 -3.62 -17.55
C ALA A 158 2.00 -2.39 -18.43
N PRO A 159 1.70 -2.45 -19.75
CA PRO A 159 2.03 -1.37 -20.70
C PRO A 159 1.48 0.00 -20.33
N ASP A 160 0.31 0.04 -19.68
CA ASP A 160 -0.40 1.28 -19.30
C ASP A 160 -0.04 1.77 -17.88
N PHE A 161 0.99 1.17 -17.24
CA PHE A 161 1.39 1.55 -15.88
C PHE A 161 2.28 2.80 -15.91
N LEU A 162 1.65 3.98 -15.77
CA LEU A 162 2.28 5.30 -15.92
C LEU A 162 3.46 5.56 -14.96
N GLU A 163 3.47 4.95 -13.77
CA GLU A 163 4.59 5.08 -12.84
C GLU A 163 5.88 4.51 -13.40
N ALA A 164 5.82 3.43 -14.17
CA ALA A 164 7.00 2.87 -14.84
C ALA A 164 7.56 3.83 -15.90
N ASP A 165 6.69 4.49 -16.66
CA ASP A 165 7.12 5.50 -17.65
C ASP A 165 7.81 6.68 -16.99
N LYS A 166 7.25 7.19 -15.89
CA LYS A 166 7.86 8.28 -15.12
C LYS A 166 9.23 7.91 -14.59
N GLU A 167 9.40 6.67 -14.11
CA GLU A 167 10.68 6.20 -13.61
C GLU A 167 11.70 5.95 -14.72
N LEU A 168 11.27 5.59 -15.93
CA LEU A 168 12.18 5.41 -17.09
C LEU A 168 12.62 6.75 -17.69
N ALA A 169 11.82 7.82 -17.53
CA ALA A 169 12.10 9.15 -18.07
C ALA A 169 13.05 10.01 -17.21
N GLY A 170 13.24 9.67 -15.94
CA GLY A 170 14.06 10.40 -14.97
C GLY A 170 15.33 9.68 -14.60
#